data_0998400dee63e39f9205debf34ac84f0
#
_entry.id   0998400dee63e39f9205debf34ac84f0
#
_cell.length_a   1.000
_cell.length_b   1.000
_cell.length_c   1.000
_cell.angle_alpha   90.00
_cell.angle_beta   90.00
_cell.angle_gamma   90.00
#
_symmetry.space_group_name_H-M   'P 1'
#
loop_
_entity.id
_entity.type
_entity.pdbx_description
1 polymer ?
#
loop_
_entity_poly.entity_id
_entity_poly.type
_entity_poly.pdbx_seq_one_letter_code
_entity_poly.pdbx_strand_id
1 'polypeptide(L)'
;NEWRRKTLGEVFTHNTETFETTELTILNTGGSTLEWQMGFESLGGSNDDWYFFEKTDYGDFSSEDNQDRITDNVWITRDNSGPIFNYYLENGPEYGCASQTPSGTLWSPNPKEVSEENDYAPFIEMTGCCPPCMVGDTVSVWLVQEDLRLNIVFDSWTSGGQGGGFSYYREHA
;
A
#
# COMPACT_ATOMS: atom_id res chain seq x y z
N ASN A 1 13.41 -2.52 -50.13
CA ASN A 1 12.46 -2.02 -49.10
C ASN A 1 12.88 -2.58 -47.73
N GLU A 2 13.79 -1.88 -47.04
CA GLU A 2 14.19 -2.25 -45.70
C GLU A 2 13.26 -1.59 -44.69
N TRP A 3 12.47 -2.40 -43.98
CA TRP A 3 11.73 -1.99 -42.81
C TRP A 3 12.68 -1.87 -41.63
N ARG A 4 13.02 -0.65 -41.21
CA ARG A 4 13.72 -0.44 -39.96
C ARG A 4 12.70 -0.27 -38.85
N ARG A 5 12.62 -1.27 -37.97
CA ARG A 5 11.89 -1.17 -36.70
C ARG A 5 12.70 -0.26 -35.79
N LYS A 6 12.23 0.96 -35.54
CA LYS A 6 12.78 1.83 -34.52
C LYS A 6 11.95 1.62 -33.25
N THR A 7 12.52 0.88 -32.31
CA THR A 7 11.96 0.78 -30.97
C THR A 7 12.37 2.04 -30.23
N LEU A 8 11.45 2.96 -30.00
CA LEU A 8 11.63 4.04 -29.03
C LEU A 8 11.36 3.46 -27.67
N GLY A 9 12.43 3.09 -26.97
CA GLY A 9 12.36 2.71 -25.57
C GLY A 9 12.61 3.95 -24.71
N GLU A 10 11.61 4.75 -24.47
CA GLU A 10 11.61 5.68 -23.35
C GLU A 10 10.72 5.08 -22.25
N VAL A 11 11.33 4.81 -21.12
CA VAL A 11 10.59 4.38 -19.90
C VAL A 11 10.13 5.66 -19.25
N PHE A 12 8.81 5.90 -19.28
CA PHE A 12 8.18 6.97 -18.52
C PHE A 12 7.84 6.42 -17.13
N THR A 13 8.51 6.89 -16.10
CA THR A 13 8.09 6.65 -14.72
C THR A 13 7.04 7.69 -14.35
N HIS A 14 5.82 7.24 -14.06
CA HIS A 14 4.74 8.08 -13.59
C HIS A 14 4.93 8.33 -12.10
N ASN A 15 5.17 9.59 -11.72
CA ASN A 15 4.98 10.04 -10.35
C ASN A 15 3.58 10.67 -10.25
N THR A 16 2.79 10.32 -9.24
CA THR A 16 1.36 10.58 -9.12
C THR A 16 0.94 12.05 -9.06
N GLU A 17 1.86 13.00 -9.14
CA GLU A 17 1.55 14.43 -8.97
C GLU A 17 1.75 15.31 -10.21
N THR A 18 2.27 14.80 -11.32
CA THR A 18 2.43 15.59 -12.54
C THR A 18 2.04 14.78 -13.77
N PHE A 19 1.01 15.25 -14.48
CA PHE A 19 0.71 14.79 -15.84
C PHE A 19 1.72 15.43 -16.78
N GLU A 20 2.75 14.70 -17.20
CA GLU A 20 3.57 15.11 -18.32
C GLU A 20 2.89 14.65 -19.61
N THR A 21 2.56 15.62 -20.46
CA THR A 21 2.03 15.33 -21.80
C THR A 21 3.22 15.28 -22.74
N THR A 22 3.52 14.08 -23.26
CA THR A 22 4.51 13.92 -24.32
C THR A 22 3.78 13.78 -25.65
N GLU A 23 4.12 14.64 -26.61
CA GLU A 23 3.57 14.57 -27.95
C GLU A 23 4.33 13.50 -28.75
N LEU A 24 3.62 12.44 -29.18
CA LEU A 24 4.14 11.44 -30.11
C LEU A 24 3.74 11.80 -31.53
N THR A 25 4.68 12.28 -32.32
CA THR A 25 4.42 12.52 -33.76
C THR A 25 4.81 11.29 -34.58
N ILE A 26 3.83 10.67 -35.23
CA ILE A 26 4.03 9.56 -36.15
C ILE A 26 3.95 10.08 -37.57
N LEU A 27 5.07 10.06 -38.29
CA LEU A 27 5.14 10.50 -39.68
C LEU A 27 5.17 9.29 -40.62
N ASN A 28 4.16 9.19 -41.48
CA ASN A 28 4.15 8.22 -42.59
C ASN A 28 4.62 8.91 -43.87
N THR A 29 5.83 8.64 -44.31
CA THR A 29 6.38 9.16 -45.59
C THR A 29 6.26 8.15 -46.71
N GLY A 30 5.61 7.01 -46.48
CA GLY A 30 5.34 5.97 -47.50
C GLY A 30 3.96 6.11 -48.14
N GLY A 31 3.78 5.50 -49.29
CA GLY A 31 2.50 5.49 -50.02
C GLY A 31 1.50 4.45 -49.53
N SER A 32 1.76 3.77 -48.41
CA SER A 32 0.87 2.73 -47.85
C SER A 32 0.22 3.22 -46.57
N THR A 33 -0.95 2.68 -46.25
CA THR A 33 -1.65 2.95 -45.01
C THR A 33 -0.75 2.54 -43.80
N LEU A 34 -0.62 3.42 -42.83
CA LEU A 34 0.05 3.13 -41.56
C LEU A 34 -1.00 2.55 -40.58
N GLU A 35 -0.87 1.29 -40.24
CA GLU A 35 -1.63 0.69 -39.15
C GLU A 35 -0.73 0.71 -37.90
N TRP A 36 -1.25 1.29 -36.83
CA TRP A 36 -0.57 1.31 -35.55
C TRP A 36 -1.55 0.93 -34.43
N GLN A 37 -1.01 0.28 -33.42
CA GLN A 37 -1.75 -0.09 -32.24
C GLN A 37 -0.98 0.45 -31.03
N MET A 38 -1.68 1.17 -30.18
CA MET A 38 -1.15 1.58 -28.90
C MET A 38 -1.49 0.51 -27.87
N GLY A 39 -0.49 -0.18 -27.37
CA GLY A 39 -0.62 -1.06 -26.22
C GLY A 39 -0.17 -0.30 -24.97
N PHE A 40 -1.02 -0.23 -23.99
CA PHE A 40 -0.62 0.18 -22.65
C PHE A 40 -0.23 -1.10 -21.92
N GLU A 41 1.07 -1.31 -21.75
CA GLU A 41 1.51 -2.22 -20.71
C GLU A 41 1.55 -1.40 -19.43
N SER A 42 0.72 -1.76 -18.46
CA SER A 42 0.87 -1.26 -17.11
C SER A 42 2.24 -1.74 -16.63
N LEU A 43 3.19 -0.80 -16.47
CA LEU A 43 4.46 -1.05 -15.77
C LEU A 43 4.25 -1.01 -14.24
N GLY A 44 3.02 -0.84 -13.79
CA GLY A 44 2.59 -1.19 -12.44
C GLY A 44 2.49 -2.69 -12.37
N GLY A 45 3.08 -3.29 -11.35
CA GLY A 45 3.05 -4.71 -11.10
C GLY A 45 1.68 -5.31 -11.36
N SER A 46 1.64 -6.55 -11.78
CA SER A 46 0.39 -7.30 -11.94
C SER A 46 -0.45 -7.12 -10.67
N ASN A 47 -1.77 -7.21 -10.75
CA ASN A 47 -2.61 -7.29 -9.53
C ASN A 47 -2.16 -8.41 -8.58
N ASP A 48 -1.22 -9.26 -9.00
CA ASP A 48 -0.56 -10.30 -8.21
C ASP A 48 0.52 -9.75 -7.24
N ASP A 49 0.96 -8.49 -7.40
CA ASP A 49 2.01 -7.91 -6.53
C ASP A 49 1.46 -7.35 -5.22
N TRP A 50 0.12 -7.20 -5.11
CA TRP A 50 -0.54 -6.65 -3.94
C TRP A 50 -1.52 -7.65 -3.34
N TYR A 51 -1.39 -7.86 -2.04
CA TYR A 51 -2.33 -8.66 -1.24
C TYR A 51 -3.42 -7.74 -0.66
N PHE A 52 -4.69 -8.10 -0.89
CA PHE A 52 -5.83 -7.40 -0.29
C PHE A 52 -6.25 -8.08 1.00
N PHE A 53 -6.38 -7.30 2.06
CA PHE A 53 -6.93 -7.73 3.34
C PHE A 53 -8.13 -6.88 3.74
N GLU A 54 -9.17 -7.53 4.26
CA GLU A 54 -10.34 -6.88 4.80
C GLU A 54 -10.79 -7.56 6.10
N LYS A 55 -11.05 -6.76 7.12
CA LYS A 55 -11.82 -7.16 8.31
C LYS A 55 -13.12 -6.38 8.32
N THR A 56 -14.26 -7.08 8.32
CA THR A 56 -15.57 -6.46 8.38
C THR A 56 -15.88 -5.92 9.78
N ASP A 57 -16.85 -4.98 9.85
CA ASP A 57 -17.34 -4.49 11.12
C ASP A 57 -17.87 -5.64 12.01
N TYR A 58 -17.53 -5.57 13.27
CA TYR A 58 -17.88 -6.57 14.30
C TYR A 58 -17.32 -7.98 14.05
N GLY A 59 -16.42 -8.15 13.09
CA GLY A 59 -15.67 -9.40 12.87
C GLY A 59 -14.85 -9.75 14.11
N ASP A 60 -14.88 -11.03 14.51
CA ASP A 60 -14.12 -11.52 15.65
C ASP A 60 -12.62 -11.44 15.34
N PHE A 61 -11.90 -10.53 15.99
CA PHE A 61 -10.47 -10.33 15.80
C PHE A 61 -9.62 -11.54 16.19
N SER A 62 -10.17 -12.49 16.98
CA SER A 62 -9.47 -13.73 17.32
C SER A 62 -9.56 -14.79 16.22
N SER A 63 -10.46 -14.61 15.25
CA SER A 63 -10.55 -15.49 14.09
C SER A 63 -9.41 -15.22 13.10
N GLU A 64 -8.83 -16.29 12.56
CA GLU A 64 -7.77 -16.22 11.56
C GLU A 64 -8.18 -15.42 10.31
N ASP A 65 -9.44 -15.53 9.89
CA ASP A 65 -9.99 -14.82 8.73
C ASP A 65 -10.01 -13.29 8.91
N ASN A 66 -9.90 -12.81 10.16
CA ASN A 66 -9.87 -11.40 10.52
C ASN A 66 -8.48 -10.91 10.93
N GLN A 67 -7.43 -11.68 10.60
CA GLN A 67 -6.04 -11.38 10.89
C GLN A 67 -5.21 -11.43 9.62
N ASP A 68 -4.56 -10.31 9.25
CA ASP A 68 -3.52 -10.37 8.23
C ASP A 68 -2.23 -10.88 8.85
N ARG A 69 -1.92 -12.14 8.60
CA ARG A 69 -0.72 -12.81 9.06
C ARG A 69 0.41 -12.54 8.07
N ILE A 70 1.00 -11.34 8.17
CA ILE A 70 2.04 -10.88 7.26
C ILE A 70 3.28 -11.76 7.37
N THR A 71 3.67 -12.09 8.60
CA THR A 71 4.77 -13.03 8.93
C THR A 71 4.34 -13.93 10.10
N ASP A 72 5.23 -14.83 10.54
CA ASP A 72 4.99 -15.67 11.72
C ASP A 72 4.83 -14.83 13.01
N ASN A 73 5.33 -13.58 13.03
CA ASN A 73 5.37 -12.73 14.22
C ASN A 73 4.47 -11.48 14.13
N VAL A 74 3.89 -11.20 12.96
CA VAL A 74 3.09 -10.00 12.73
C VAL A 74 1.73 -10.37 12.15
N TRP A 75 0.69 -10.32 13.02
CA TRP A 75 -0.70 -10.65 12.70
C TRP A 75 -1.58 -9.42 12.96
N ILE A 76 -1.77 -8.62 11.92
CA ILE A 76 -2.49 -7.35 12.03
C ILE A 76 -3.99 -7.61 12.05
N THR A 77 -4.63 -7.08 13.07
CA THR A 77 -6.09 -7.07 13.23
C THR A 77 -6.55 -5.82 13.96
N ARG A 78 -7.84 -5.75 14.27
CA ARG A 78 -8.47 -4.64 14.98
C ARG A 78 -9.69 -5.13 15.75
N ASP A 79 -9.93 -4.62 16.96
CA ASP A 79 -11.18 -4.87 17.67
C ASP A 79 -12.33 -3.97 17.16
N ASN A 80 -13.48 -3.94 17.83
CA ASN A 80 -14.64 -3.15 17.42
C ASN A 80 -14.45 -1.63 17.59
N SER A 81 -13.32 -1.22 18.17
CA SER A 81 -12.94 0.18 18.39
C SER A 81 -11.43 0.29 18.53
N GLY A 82 -10.88 1.49 18.45
CA GLY A 82 -9.45 1.69 18.62
C GLY A 82 -8.59 1.44 17.36
N PRO A 83 -7.27 1.40 17.52
CA PRO A 83 -6.33 1.18 16.43
C PRO A 83 -6.21 -0.30 16.05
N ILE A 84 -5.45 -0.58 14.99
CA ILE A 84 -4.95 -1.91 14.67
C ILE A 84 -3.95 -2.36 15.72
N PHE A 85 -3.78 -3.67 15.89
CA PHE A 85 -2.80 -4.26 16.79
C PHE A 85 -2.26 -5.59 16.24
N ASN A 86 -1.12 -6.04 16.78
CA ASN A 86 -0.51 -7.31 16.41
C ASN A 86 -1.01 -8.42 17.34
N TYR A 87 -1.99 -9.19 16.88
CA TYR A 87 -2.61 -10.25 17.69
C TYR A 87 -1.63 -11.30 18.21
N TYR A 88 -0.51 -11.53 17.49
CA TYR A 88 0.52 -12.49 17.93
C TYR A 88 1.24 -12.03 19.22
N LEU A 89 1.46 -10.72 19.38
CA LEU A 89 2.19 -10.14 20.50
C LEU A 89 1.29 -9.49 21.55
N GLU A 90 0.05 -9.18 21.19
CA GLU A 90 -0.87 -8.36 21.99
C GLU A 90 -2.20 -9.08 22.21
N ASN A 91 -2.84 -8.87 23.36
CA ASN A 91 -4.16 -9.42 23.66
C ASN A 91 -5.31 -8.46 23.29
N GLY A 92 -5.03 -7.42 22.54
CA GLY A 92 -5.94 -6.35 22.12
C GLY A 92 -5.17 -5.04 21.94
N PRO A 93 -5.82 -4.01 21.36
CA PRO A 93 -5.14 -2.74 21.09
C PRO A 93 -4.84 -1.97 22.37
N GLU A 94 -3.73 -1.26 22.39
CA GLU A 94 -3.48 -0.20 23.36
C GLU A 94 -4.14 1.10 22.87
N TYR A 95 -4.91 1.75 23.72
CA TYR A 95 -5.64 2.95 23.38
C TYR A 95 -4.85 4.23 23.71
N GLY A 96 -5.08 5.27 22.93
CA GLY A 96 -4.49 6.61 23.15
C GLY A 96 -3.40 6.96 22.15
N CYS A 97 -3.11 8.24 22.08
CA CYS A 97 -2.19 8.79 21.07
C CYS A 97 -0.71 8.48 21.32
N ALA A 98 -0.35 7.95 22.49
CA ALA A 98 0.99 7.48 22.82
C ALA A 98 1.14 5.95 22.73
N SER A 99 0.13 5.27 22.19
CA SER A 99 0.12 3.82 22.01
C SER A 99 1.26 3.35 21.10
N GLN A 100 1.87 2.21 21.45
CA GLN A 100 2.93 1.57 20.68
C GLN A 100 2.42 0.43 19.79
N THR A 101 1.09 0.23 19.74
CA THR A 101 0.46 -0.79 18.89
C THR A 101 0.49 -0.39 17.42
N PRO A 102 0.59 -1.32 16.46
CA PRO A 102 0.88 -2.75 16.60
C PRO A 102 2.33 -3.02 17.03
N SER A 103 2.49 -3.81 18.08
CA SER A 103 3.82 -4.19 18.60
C SER A 103 4.65 -4.93 17.55
N GLY A 104 5.94 -4.64 17.49
CA GLY A 104 6.86 -5.24 16.51
C GLY A 104 6.84 -4.56 15.14
N THR A 105 6.07 -3.48 14.98
CA THR A 105 6.01 -2.69 13.76
C THR A 105 6.29 -1.21 13.99
N LEU A 106 6.89 -0.56 13.01
CA LEU A 106 7.00 0.90 12.92
C LEU A 106 6.45 1.35 11.56
N TRP A 107 5.98 2.59 11.47
CA TRP A 107 5.23 3.07 10.32
C TRP A 107 5.74 4.42 9.85
N SER A 108 5.79 4.62 8.53
CA SER A 108 6.10 5.91 7.92
C SER A 108 4.90 6.41 7.09
N PRO A 109 4.62 7.73 7.09
CA PRO A 109 3.56 8.31 6.25
C PRO A 109 3.94 8.33 4.75
N ASN A 110 5.13 7.87 4.40
CA ASN A 110 5.64 7.84 3.04
C ASN A 110 5.88 6.40 2.57
N PRO A 111 5.92 6.16 1.24
CA PRO A 111 6.36 4.88 0.68
C PRO A 111 7.77 4.49 1.14
N LYS A 112 8.04 3.19 1.24
CA LYS A 112 9.34 2.65 1.71
C LYS A 112 10.54 3.11 0.88
N GLU A 113 10.33 3.42 -0.41
CA GLU A 113 11.38 3.85 -1.35
C GLU A 113 11.95 5.23 -1.04
N VAL A 114 11.18 6.06 -0.31
CA VAL A 114 11.56 7.42 0.08
C VAL A 114 11.66 7.62 1.58
N SER A 115 11.36 6.59 2.38
CA SER A 115 11.43 6.63 3.85
C SER A 115 12.81 6.24 4.35
N GLU A 116 13.37 7.07 5.22
CA GLU A 116 14.57 6.75 5.99
C GLU A 116 14.18 6.11 7.35
N GLU A 117 15.14 5.53 8.05
CA GLU A 117 14.88 4.86 9.34
C GLU A 117 14.23 5.79 10.37
N ASN A 118 14.62 7.07 10.38
CA ASN A 118 14.09 8.08 11.31
C ASN A 118 12.67 8.56 10.97
N ASP A 119 12.12 8.18 9.80
CA ASP A 119 10.75 8.51 9.42
C ASP A 119 9.73 7.53 9.99
N TYR A 120 10.22 6.42 10.57
CA TYR A 120 9.37 5.38 11.13
C TYR A 120 9.07 5.62 12.60
N ALA A 121 7.79 5.61 12.94
CA ALA A 121 7.26 5.82 14.29
C ALA A 121 6.16 4.79 14.61
N PRO A 122 5.70 4.67 15.86
CA PRO A 122 4.49 3.90 16.18
C PRO A 122 3.29 4.34 15.34
N PHE A 123 2.43 3.40 14.96
CA PHE A 123 1.30 3.62 14.04
C PHE A 123 0.45 4.84 14.41
N ILE A 124 0.06 4.97 15.68
CA ILE A 124 -0.80 6.08 16.13
C ILE A 124 -0.08 7.42 16.08
N GLU A 125 1.22 7.44 16.40
CA GLU A 125 2.05 8.65 16.28
C GLU A 125 2.19 9.05 14.80
N MET A 126 2.51 8.10 13.93
CA MET A 126 2.62 8.32 12.47
C MET A 126 1.33 8.91 11.88
N THR A 127 0.16 8.43 12.30
CA THR A 127 -1.14 8.96 11.83
C THR A 127 -1.55 10.29 12.49
N GLY A 128 -0.73 10.87 13.37
CA GLY A 128 -1.09 12.05 14.12
C GLY A 128 -2.34 11.84 15.00
N CYS A 129 -2.52 10.63 15.53
CA CYS A 129 -3.70 10.21 16.29
C CYS A 129 -5.01 10.20 15.47
N CYS A 130 -4.90 10.10 14.15
CA CYS A 130 -6.04 10.08 13.23
C CYS A 130 -5.91 8.93 12.21
N PRO A 131 -6.04 7.64 12.60
CA PRO A 131 -5.92 6.53 11.65
C PRO A 131 -6.76 6.66 10.38
N PRO A 132 -8.04 7.11 10.44
CA PRO A 132 -8.82 7.27 9.20
C PRO A 132 -8.28 8.35 8.25
N CYS A 133 -7.38 9.23 8.72
CA CYS A 133 -6.83 10.31 7.88
C CYS A 133 -5.84 9.80 6.83
N MET A 134 -5.33 8.58 6.96
CA MET A 134 -4.39 7.97 6.00
C MET A 134 -5.07 7.16 4.88
N VAL A 135 -6.41 7.02 4.91
CA VAL A 135 -7.13 6.24 3.89
C VAL A 135 -6.92 6.88 2.52
N GLY A 136 -6.46 6.07 1.57
CA GLY A 136 -6.10 6.47 0.21
C GLY A 136 -4.62 6.85 0.03
N ASP A 137 -3.87 7.04 1.12
CA ASP A 137 -2.43 7.33 1.05
C ASP A 137 -1.60 6.05 1.02
N THR A 138 -0.45 6.10 0.35
CA THR A 138 0.56 5.04 0.45
C THR A 138 1.45 5.33 1.64
N VAL A 139 1.37 4.48 2.63
CA VAL A 139 2.23 4.46 3.82
C VAL A 139 3.16 3.25 3.75
N SER A 140 4.17 3.19 4.60
CA SER A 140 4.98 1.99 4.72
C SER A 140 5.04 1.47 6.15
N VAL A 141 5.14 0.15 6.29
CA VAL A 141 5.37 -0.55 7.55
C VAL A 141 6.75 -1.19 7.55
N TRP A 142 7.46 -1.06 8.66
CA TRP A 142 8.67 -1.79 8.95
C TRP A 142 8.39 -2.86 10.00
N LEU A 143 8.49 -4.12 9.60
CA LEU A 143 8.44 -5.30 10.45
C LEU A 143 9.83 -5.43 11.10
N VAL A 144 9.95 -4.96 12.35
CA VAL A 144 11.25 -4.68 12.98
C VAL A 144 12.09 -5.95 13.17
N GLN A 145 11.46 -7.06 13.53
CA GLN A 145 12.17 -8.31 13.78
C GLN A 145 12.72 -8.95 12.50
N GLU A 146 11.99 -8.84 11.40
CA GLU A 146 12.34 -9.38 10.09
C GLU A 146 13.22 -8.43 9.27
N ASP A 147 13.38 -7.19 9.72
CA ASP A 147 13.98 -6.08 8.97
C ASP A 147 13.38 -5.91 7.56
N LEU A 148 12.06 -6.09 7.47
CA LEU A 148 11.31 -6.04 6.21
C LEU A 148 10.43 -4.80 6.17
N ARG A 149 10.47 -4.07 5.05
CA ARG A 149 9.63 -2.90 4.81
C ARG A 149 8.68 -3.17 3.66
N LEU A 150 7.39 -2.86 3.86
CA LEU A 150 6.32 -3.08 2.89
C LEU A 150 5.53 -1.78 2.71
N ASN A 151 5.11 -1.50 1.48
CA ASN A 151 4.11 -0.48 1.20
C ASN A 151 2.72 -1.00 1.50
N ILE A 152 1.87 -0.12 2.06
CA ILE A 152 0.46 -0.38 2.37
C ILE A 152 -0.37 0.82 1.91
N VAL A 153 -1.53 0.55 1.31
CA VAL A 153 -2.55 1.55 0.98
C VAL A 153 -3.83 1.17 1.68
N PHE A 154 -4.23 1.96 2.69
CA PHE A 154 -5.52 1.73 3.36
C PHE A 154 -6.67 2.15 2.45
N ASP A 155 -7.61 1.22 2.20
CA ASP A 155 -8.77 1.41 1.36
C ASP A 155 -10.00 1.87 2.18
N SER A 156 -10.15 1.32 3.38
CA SER A 156 -11.25 1.70 4.27
C SER A 156 -10.87 1.70 5.75
N TRP A 157 -11.61 2.47 6.55
CA TRP A 157 -11.48 2.52 7.99
C TRP A 157 -12.79 2.94 8.65
N THR A 158 -13.44 2.05 9.40
CA THR A 158 -14.63 2.38 10.18
C THR A 158 -14.24 3.14 11.45
N SER A 159 -14.78 4.34 11.63
CA SER A 159 -14.46 5.23 12.74
C SER A 159 -15.33 4.97 13.98
N GLY A 160 -14.81 5.29 15.17
CA GLY A 160 -15.57 5.57 16.35
C GLY A 160 -16.34 4.40 16.98
N GLY A 161 -15.77 3.22 17.14
CA GLY A 161 -16.42 2.12 17.85
C GLY A 161 -17.64 1.54 17.13
N GLN A 162 -17.70 1.68 15.81
CA GLN A 162 -18.80 1.18 14.98
C GLN A 162 -18.44 -0.14 14.28
N GLY A 163 -17.66 -0.99 14.94
CA GLY A 163 -17.40 -2.34 14.48
C GLY A 163 -15.95 -2.64 14.11
N GLY A 164 -15.10 -1.59 13.95
CA GLY A 164 -13.69 -1.75 13.75
C GLY A 164 -13.29 -2.40 12.42
N GLY A 165 -14.13 -2.29 11.41
CA GLY A 165 -13.80 -2.72 10.05
C GLY A 165 -12.68 -1.87 9.45
N PHE A 166 -11.84 -2.47 8.62
CA PHE A 166 -10.82 -1.81 7.83
C PHE A 166 -10.36 -2.71 6.70
N SER A 167 -9.82 -2.10 5.65
CA SER A 167 -9.23 -2.83 4.55
C SER A 167 -7.99 -2.11 4.03
N TYR A 168 -7.09 -2.86 3.41
CA TYR A 168 -5.92 -2.32 2.74
C TYR A 168 -5.38 -3.27 1.67
N TYR A 169 -4.59 -2.69 0.80
CA TYR A 169 -3.69 -3.41 -0.08
C TYR A 169 -2.27 -3.31 0.46
N ARG A 170 -1.48 -4.37 0.42
CA ARG A 170 -0.06 -4.36 0.76
C ARG A 170 0.78 -5.19 -0.19
N GLU A 171 2.07 -4.90 -0.23
CA GLU A 171 3.03 -5.78 -0.89
C GLU A 171 3.10 -7.15 -0.20
N HIS A 172 3.49 -8.16 -0.92
CA HIS A 172 3.80 -9.47 -0.35
C HIS A 172 5.07 -9.40 0.52
N ALA A 173 5.08 -10.18 1.60
CA ALA A 173 6.22 -10.33 2.51
C ALA A 173 7.20 -11.39 2.03
#